data_09b6c2e5c855d0b678d07a1301560723
#
_entry.id   09b6c2e5c855d0b678d07a1301560723
#
_cell.length_a   1.000
_cell.length_b   1.000
_cell.length_c   1.000
_cell.angle_alpha   90.00
_cell.angle_beta   90.00
_cell.angle_gamma   90.00
#
_symmetry.space_group_name_H-M   'P 1'
#
loop_
_entity.id
_entity.type
_entity.pdbx_description
1 polymer ?
#
loop_
_entity_poly.entity_id
_entity_poly.type
_entity_poly.pdbx_seq_one_letter_code
_entity_poly.pdbx_strand_id
1 'polypeptide(L)'
;CHRSEEWAGGEIGVIEVGRGSRTSAAAEITGGEGGSITVRHVSKPGDLSKLGIVITQLLAEFDKTPRQTVLCFHTLSALHNRVGTKTLFRFLNTLQGRLRSANAVGHYHMNPDLHDEIVIETLRPIFDVIVRYTADGEIEIE
;
A
#
# COMPACT_ATOMS: atom_id res chain seq x y z
N CYS A 1 9.45 4.68 -1.45
CA CYS A 1 9.55 3.73 -0.35
C CYS A 1 10.80 2.86 -0.36
N HIS A 2 11.68 3.00 -1.33
CA HIS A 2 12.91 2.22 -1.36
C HIS A 2 14.06 3.03 -1.95
N ARG A 3 15.26 2.74 -1.49
CA ARG A 3 16.49 3.18 -2.14
C ARG A 3 17.06 1.97 -2.88
N SER A 4 17.25 2.11 -4.17
CA SER A 4 17.72 1.03 -5.02
C SER A 4 19.08 0.47 -4.63
N GLU A 5 19.90 1.27 -3.97
CA GLU A 5 21.25 0.89 -3.56
C GLU A 5 21.30 -0.04 -2.34
N GLU A 6 20.25 -0.02 -1.50
CA GLU A 6 20.19 -0.85 -0.28
C GLU A 6 19.41 -2.15 -0.51
N TRP A 7 18.89 -2.34 -1.71
CA TRP A 7 18.01 -3.46 -2.02
C TRP A 7 18.80 -4.67 -2.51
N ALA A 8 19.43 -5.37 -1.61
CA ALA A 8 20.15 -6.59 -1.95
C ALA A 8 19.29 -7.83 -1.66
N GLY A 9 18.71 -8.42 -2.69
CA GLY A 9 18.12 -9.75 -2.61
C GLY A 9 16.74 -9.84 -1.95
N GLY A 10 15.93 -8.78 -2.01
CA GLY A 10 14.55 -8.83 -1.53
C GLY A 10 13.55 -9.19 -2.61
N GLU A 11 12.38 -9.68 -2.22
CA GLU A 11 11.24 -9.87 -3.11
C GLU A 11 10.35 -8.64 -3.09
N ILE A 12 9.94 -8.17 -4.28
CA ILE A 12 9.03 -7.03 -4.42
C ILE A 12 7.75 -7.49 -5.08
N GLY A 13 6.62 -7.25 -4.45
CA GLY A 13 5.32 -7.36 -5.08
C GLY A 13 4.80 -5.97 -5.44
N VAL A 14 4.37 -5.78 -6.66
CA VAL A 14 3.76 -4.54 -7.13
C VAL A 14 2.32 -4.82 -7.51
N ILE A 15 1.39 -4.04 -6.97
CA ILE A 15 -0.01 -4.08 -7.37
C ILE A 15 -0.33 -2.80 -8.09
N GLU A 16 -0.61 -2.92 -9.38
CA GLU A 16 -1.06 -1.81 -10.20
C GLU A 16 -2.58 -1.76 -10.22
N VAL A 17 -3.14 -0.61 -9.92
CA VAL A 17 -4.58 -0.41 -9.88
C VAL A 17 -4.97 0.62 -10.92
N GLY A 18 -5.85 0.25 -11.85
CA GLY A 18 -6.42 1.16 -12.82
C GLY A 18 -6.32 0.70 -14.26
N ARG A 19 -6.86 1.54 -15.15
CA ARG A 19 -6.80 1.32 -16.59
C ARG A 19 -5.45 1.67 -17.16
N GLY A 20 -5.05 0.93 -18.17
CA GLY A 20 -3.94 1.31 -19.00
C GLY A 20 -2.59 1.16 -18.36
N SER A 21 -2.49 0.29 -17.39
CA SER A 21 -1.20 -0.19 -16.97
C SER A 21 -0.45 -0.69 -18.21
N ARG A 22 0.60 -0.01 -18.53
CA ARG A 22 1.42 -0.31 -19.72
C ARG A 22 2.30 -1.52 -19.55
N THR A 23 2.48 -1.92 -18.33
CA THR A 23 3.10 -3.18 -18.02
C THR A 23 2.03 -4.23 -18.12
N SER A 24 1.86 -4.73 -19.31
CA SER A 24 1.07 -5.91 -19.52
C SER A 24 1.54 -6.99 -18.55
N ALA A 25 0.61 -7.43 -17.74
CA ALA A 25 0.57 -8.73 -17.13
C ALA A 25 1.92 -9.35 -16.75
N ALA A 26 2.17 -9.43 -15.46
CA ALA A 26 3.08 -10.44 -14.91
C ALA A 26 4.43 -10.56 -15.65
N ALA A 27 5.09 -9.44 -15.86
CA ALA A 27 6.50 -9.48 -16.16
C ALA A 27 7.22 -9.81 -14.86
N GLU A 28 7.61 -11.04 -14.69
CA GLU A 28 8.64 -11.38 -13.72
C GLU A 28 9.92 -10.70 -14.19
N ILE A 29 10.18 -9.53 -13.66
CA ILE A 29 11.47 -8.91 -13.85
C ILE A 29 12.39 -9.54 -12.81
N THR A 30 13.14 -10.51 -13.21
CA THR A 30 14.24 -11.00 -12.41
C THR A 30 15.30 -9.92 -12.37
N GLY A 31 15.26 -9.09 -11.36
CA GLY A 31 16.36 -8.18 -11.05
C GLY A 31 17.57 -8.97 -10.59
N GLY A 32 18.76 -8.51 -10.93
CA GLY A 32 20.01 -9.20 -10.65
C GLY A 32 20.16 -9.66 -9.20
N GLU A 33 20.92 -10.71 -9.04
CA GLU A 33 21.34 -11.38 -7.80
C GLU A 33 20.28 -11.45 -6.66
N GLY A 34 19.36 -12.41 -6.80
CA GLY A 34 18.53 -12.88 -5.67
C GLY A 34 17.26 -12.08 -5.37
N GLY A 35 16.88 -11.10 -6.21
CA GLY A 35 15.62 -10.39 -6.06
C GLY A 35 14.65 -10.73 -7.18
N SER A 36 13.37 -10.94 -6.86
CA SER A 36 12.30 -11.09 -7.84
C SER A 36 11.27 -9.99 -7.68
N ILE A 37 10.72 -9.52 -8.80
CA ILE A 37 9.63 -8.56 -8.81
C ILE A 37 8.39 -9.25 -9.38
N THR A 38 7.34 -9.31 -8.60
CA THR A 38 6.05 -9.85 -9.02
C THR A 38 5.06 -8.70 -9.20
N VAL A 39 4.42 -8.61 -10.36
CA VAL A 39 3.43 -7.59 -10.64
C VAL A 39 2.05 -8.23 -10.71
N ARG A 40 1.10 -7.67 -9.98
CA ARG A 40 -0.32 -8.03 -10.03
C ARG A 40 -1.11 -6.82 -10.50
N HIS A 41 -2.25 -7.05 -11.11
CA HIS A 41 -3.07 -5.98 -11.66
C HIS A 41 -4.52 -6.07 -11.19
N VAL A 42 -5.06 -4.93 -10.79
CA VAL A 42 -6.48 -4.75 -10.48
C VAL A 42 -7.03 -3.69 -11.43
N SER A 43 -7.83 -4.11 -12.38
CA SER A 43 -8.27 -3.23 -13.49
C SER A 43 -9.25 -2.14 -13.07
N LYS A 44 -10.07 -2.40 -12.05
CA LYS A 44 -11.06 -1.43 -11.56
C LYS A 44 -10.56 -0.75 -10.29
N PRO A 45 -10.32 0.57 -10.30
CA PRO A 45 -9.76 1.25 -9.13
C PRO A 45 -10.61 1.17 -7.86
N GLY A 46 -11.93 1.03 -8.00
CA GLY A 46 -12.84 0.91 -6.86
C GLY A 46 -13.12 -0.51 -6.40
N ASP A 47 -12.51 -1.50 -7.02
CA ASP A 47 -12.73 -2.91 -6.68
C ASP A 47 -11.87 -3.31 -5.49
N LEU A 48 -12.32 -2.95 -4.29
CA LEU A 48 -11.61 -3.23 -3.04
C LEU A 48 -11.61 -4.72 -2.70
N SER A 49 -12.61 -5.46 -3.11
CA SER A 49 -12.65 -6.90 -2.90
C SER A 49 -11.50 -7.59 -3.63
N LYS A 50 -11.30 -7.23 -4.90
CA LYS A 50 -10.19 -7.76 -5.69
C LYS A 50 -8.85 -7.31 -5.14
N LEU A 51 -8.73 -6.04 -4.78
CA LEU A 51 -7.50 -5.49 -4.20
C LEU A 51 -7.14 -6.21 -2.89
N GLY A 52 -8.12 -6.41 -2.02
CA GLY A 52 -7.92 -7.13 -0.77
C GLY A 52 -7.46 -8.58 -0.98
N ILE A 53 -8.02 -9.27 -1.96
CA ILE A 53 -7.62 -10.63 -2.32
C ILE A 53 -6.16 -10.66 -2.79
N VAL A 54 -5.79 -9.77 -3.69
CA VAL A 54 -4.43 -9.71 -4.23
C VAL A 54 -3.41 -9.38 -3.13
N ILE A 55 -3.71 -8.43 -2.26
CA ILE A 55 -2.84 -8.09 -1.12
C ILE A 55 -2.68 -9.31 -0.20
N THR A 56 -3.77 -9.99 0.11
CA THR A 56 -3.73 -11.18 0.98
C THR A 56 -2.88 -12.30 0.38
N GLN A 57 -2.99 -12.51 -0.93
CA GLN A 57 -2.18 -13.51 -1.62
C GLN A 57 -0.68 -13.16 -1.57
N LEU A 58 -0.32 -11.90 -1.78
CA LEU A 58 1.07 -11.47 -1.69
C LEU A 58 1.61 -11.56 -0.27
N LEU A 59 0.81 -11.21 0.74
CA LEU A 59 1.20 -11.37 2.14
C LEU A 59 1.49 -12.84 2.47
N ALA A 60 0.67 -13.76 1.97
CA ALA A 60 0.88 -15.18 2.18
C ALA A 60 2.16 -15.69 1.48
N GLU A 61 2.44 -15.20 0.28
CA GLU A 61 3.67 -15.54 -0.43
C GLU A 61 4.91 -15.02 0.31
N PHE A 62 4.84 -13.79 0.84
CA PHE A 62 5.96 -13.15 1.52
C PHE A 62 6.15 -13.65 2.96
N ASP A 63 5.13 -14.23 3.57
CA ASP A 63 5.23 -14.84 4.90
C ASP A 63 6.22 -16.01 4.94
N LYS A 64 6.51 -16.58 3.80
CA LYS A 64 7.51 -17.66 3.66
C LYS A 64 8.95 -17.15 3.71
N THR A 65 9.15 -15.86 3.67
CA THR A 65 10.49 -15.25 3.75
C THR A 65 10.80 -14.88 5.19
N PRO A 66 12.08 -14.90 5.61
CA PRO A 66 12.45 -14.52 6.98
C PRO A 66 12.44 -13.01 7.22
N ARG A 67 12.15 -12.21 6.21
CA ARG A 67 12.17 -10.77 6.30
C ARG A 67 10.78 -10.22 6.59
N GLN A 68 10.74 -9.08 7.29
CA GLN A 68 9.48 -8.40 7.54
C GLN A 68 8.91 -7.84 6.24
N THR A 69 7.62 -8.07 6.02
CA THR A 69 6.90 -7.52 4.88
C THR A 69 6.47 -6.08 5.17
N VAL A 70 6.70 -5.20 4.22
CA VAL A 70 6.21 -3.82 4.26
C VAL A 70 5.30 -3.58 3.07
N LEU A 71 4.08 -3.13 3.34
CA LEU A 71 3.14 -2.71 2.30
C LEU A 71 3.21 -1.18 2.17
N CYS A 72 3.57 -0.69 1.00
CA CYS A 72 3.47 0.72 0.67
C CYS A 72 2.22 0.96 -0.19
N PHE A 73 1.33 1.80 0.30
CA PHE A 73 0.07 2.12 -0.37
C PHE A 73 0.08 3.57 -0.86
N HIS A 74 0.17 3.75 -2.15
CA HIS A 74 0.21 5.05 -2.79
C HIS A 74 -0.91 5.17 -3.83
N THR A 75 -1.98 5.94 -3.68
CA THR A 75 -2.25 6.83 -2.55
C THR A 75 -3.67 6.59 -2.03
N LEU A 76 -3.90 6.85 -0.74
CA LEU A 76 -5.24 6.76 -0.17
C LEU A 76 -6.16 7.84 -0.73
N SER A 77 -5.62 9.00 -1.10
CA SER A 77 -6.41 10.08 -1.69
C SER A 77 -7.11 9.67 -2.98
N ALA A 78 -6.41 8.99 -3.86
CA ALA A 78 -6.98 8.49 -5.10
C ALA A 78 -8.07 7.45 -4.83
N LEU A 79 -7.85 6.56 -3.89
CA LEU A 79 -8.83 5.55 -3.54
C LEU A 79 -10.07 6.17 -2.87
N HIS A 80 -9.86 7.14 -1.96
CA HIS A 80 -10.95 7.86 -1.32
C HIS A 80 -11.90 8.49 -2.33
N ASN A 81 -11.37 9.10 -3.38
CA ASN A 81 -12.16 9.71 -4.44
C ASN A 81 -13.04 8.69 -5.19
N ARG A 82 -12.67 7.43 -5.18
CA ARG A 82 -13.41 6.36 -5.86
C ARG A 82 -14.49 5.74 -4.98
N VAL A 83 -14.21 5.54 -3.70
CA VAL A 83 -15.07 4.71 -2.85
C VAL A 83 -15.73 5.47 -1.69
N GLY A 84 -15.25 6.66 -1.35
CA GLY A 84 -15.75 7.44 -0.24
C GLY A 84 -15.19 7.02 1.11
N THR A 85 -15.50 7.81 2.14
CA THR A 85 -14.89 7.69 3.48
C THR A 85 -15.28 6.39 4.19
N LYS A 86 -16.55 6.07 4.20
CA LYS A 86 -17.07 4.90 4.93
C LYS A 86 -16.52 3.59 4.38
N THR A 87 -16.52 3.44 3.07
CA THR A 87 -16.00 2.25 2.40
C THR A 87 -14.49 2.14 2.58
N LEU A 88 -13.77 3.24 2.46
CA LEU A 88 -12.33 3.28 2.70
C LEU A 88 -11.99 2.91 4.14
N PHE A 89 -12.72 3.44 5.12
CA PHE A 89 -12.53 3.12 6.53
C PHE A 89 -12.64 1.62 6.78
N ARG A 90 -13.69 0.99 6.27
CA ARG A 90 -13.90 -0.45 6.43
C ARG A 90 -12.78 -1.28 5.79
N PHE A 91 -12.39 -0.89 4.60
CA PHE A 91 -11.30 -1.57 3.89
C PHE A 91 -9.99 -1.49 4.65
N LEU A 92 -9.60 -0.29 5.09
CA LEU A 92 -8.35 -0.07 5.82
C LEU A 92 -8.35 -0.78 7.17
N ASN A 93 -9.48 -0.76 7.88
CA ASN A 93 -9.59 -1.44 9.15
C ASN A 93 -9.38 -2.95 9.02
N THR A 94 -9.98 -3.55 7.99
CA THR A 94 -9.79 -4.96 7.68
C THR A 94 -8.35 -5.25 7.26
N LEU A 95 -7.78 -4.40 6.41
CA LEU A 95 -6.42 -4.55 5.91
C LEU A 95 -5.39 -4.48 7.05
N GLN A 96 -5.56 -3.53 7.96
CA GLN A 96 -4.68 -3.40 9.14
C GLN A 96 -4.71 -4.66 10.01
N GLY A 97 -5.88 -5.27 10.19
CA GLY A 97 -5.99 -6.54 10.89
C GLY A 97 -5.20 -7.66 10.22
N ARG A 98 -5.25 -7.73 8.90
CA ARG A 98 -4.49 -8.72 8.13
C ARG A 98 -2.98 -8.47 8.19
N LEU A 99 -2.57 -7.21 8.13
CA LEU A 99 -1.16 -6.85 8.25
C LEU A 99 -0.60 -7.24 9.62
N ARG A 100 -1.34 -6.97 10.69
CA ARG A 100 -0.94 -7.37 12.04
C ARG A 100 -0.81 -8.89 12.16
N SER A 101 -1.75 -9.63 11.63
CA SER A 101 -1.70 -11.10 11.63
C SER A 101 -0.52 -11.66 10.85
N ALA A 102 -0.09 -10.97 9.81
CA ALA A 102 1.05 -11.36 8.99
C ALA A 102 2.38 -10.79 9.51
N ASN A 103 2.37 -10.06 10.62
CA ASN A 103 3.53 -9.33 11.14
C ASN A 103 4.13 -8.38 10.11
N ALA A 104 3.26 -7.74 9.32
CA ALA A 104 3.64 -6.80 8.28
C ALA A 104 3.38 -5.37 8.71
N VAL A 105 4.12 -4.43 8.13
CA VAL A 105 3.95 -3.00 8.35
C VAL A 105 3.27 -2.37 7.14
N GLY A 106 2.24 -1.58 7.38
CA GLY A 106 1.58 -0.79 6.35
C GLY A 106 2.06 0.65 6.37
N HIS A 107 2.44 1.16 5.20
CA HIS A 107 2.85 2.53 5.00
C HIS A 107 1.93 3.17 3.97
N TYR A 108 1.15 4.15 4.39
CA TYR A 108 0.10 4.77 3.58
C TYR A 108 0.38 6.23 3.34
N HIS A 109 0.09 6.69 2.12
CA HIS A 109 0.24 8.08 1.75
C HIS A 109 -1.11 8.73 1.48
N MET A 110 -1.29 9.94 1.99
CA MET A 110 -2.50 10.73 1.78
C MET A 110 -2.14 12.21 1.73
N ASN A 111 -2.74 12.93 0.78
CA ASN A 111 -2.57 14.37 0.72
C ASN A 111 -3.72 15.05 1.48
N PRO A 112 -3.46 15.66 2.65
CA PRO A 112 -4.52 16.25 3.46
C PRO A 112 -5.21 17.44 2.80
N ASP A 113 -4.56 18.13 1.87
CA ASP A 113 -5.13 19.28 1.18
C ASP A 113 -6.26 18.89 0.21
N LEU A 114 -6.37 17.61 -0.15
CA LEU A 114 -7.40 17.10 -1.05
C LEU A 114 -8.65 16.62 -0.32
N HIS A 115 -8.69 16.72 1.00
CA HIS A 115 -9.77 16.16 1.82
C HIS A 115 -10.24 17.14 2.89
N ASP A 116 -11.50 17.00 3.27
CA ASP A 116 -12.03 17.69 4.43
C ASP A 116 -11.39 17.14 5.70
N GLU A 117 -11.24 18.00 6.70
CA GLU A 117 -10.62 17.60 7.97
C GLU A 117 -11.34 16.42 8.62
N ILE A 118 -12.65 16.33 8.48
CA ILE A 118 -13.42 15.22 9.03
C ILE A 118 -13.04 13.87 8.43
N VAL A 119 -12.63 13.84 7.18
CA VAL A 119 -12.15 12.61 6.54
C VAL A 119 -10.87 12.14 7.21
N ILE A 120 -9.94 13.05 7.41
CA ILE A 120 -8.66 12.77 8.08
C ILE A 120 -8.91 12.27 9.51
N GLU A 121 -9.75 12.97 10.26
CA GLU A 121 -10.08 12.57 11.65
C GLU A 121 -10.79 11.22 11.72
N THR A 122 -11.63 10.90 10.75
CA THR A 122 -12.31 9.61 10.68
C THR A 122 -11.34 8.45 10.46
N LEU A 123 -10.33 8.65 9.63
CA LEU A 123 -9.35 7.61 9.31
C LEU A 123 -8.22 7.51 10.33
N ARG A 124 -7.96 8.56 11.09
CA ARG A 124 -6.84 8.65 12.04
C ARG A 124 -6.74 7.45 12.99
N PRO A 125 -7.82 6.96 13.62
CA PRO A 125 -7.72 5.85 14.59
C PRO A 125 -7.23 4.52 14.00
N ILE A 126 -7.25 4.37 12.69
CA ILE A 126 -6.80 3.14 12.03
C ILE A 126 -5.28 2.98 12.13
N PHE A 127 -4.57 4.09 12.20
CA PHE A 127 -3.11 4.11 12.09
C PHE A 127 -2.44 4.22 13.45
N ASP A 128 -1.33 3.51 13.62
CA ASP A 128 -0.56 3.54 14.87
C ASP A 128 0.28 4.80 14.97
N VAL A 129 0.81 5.28 13.84
CA VAL A 129 1.65 6.46 13.77
C VAL A 129 1.27 7.30 12.55
N ILE A 130 1.18 8.60 12.74
CA ILE A 130 0.92 9.54 11.66
C ILE A 130 2.11 10.49 11.55
N VAL A 131 2.64 10.59 10.34
CA VAL A 131 3.76 11.49 10.02
C VAL A 131 3.25 12.55 9.06
N ARG A 132 3.39 13.81 9.44
CA ARG A 132 3.04 14.95 8.59
C ARG A 132 4.29 15.57 8.00
N TYR A 133 4.23 15.83 6.71
CA TYR A 133 5.24 16.63 6.02
C TYR A 133 4.63 17.97 5.69
N THR A 134 5.30 19.04 6.08
CA THR A 134 4.89 20.39 5.71
C THR A 134 5.64 20.84 4.45
N ALA A 135 5.11 21.88 3.80
CA ALA A 135 5.74 22.47 2.62
C ALA A 135 7.15 23.01 2.90
N ASP A 136 7.44 23.34 4.15
CA ASP A 136 8.75 23.83 4.61
C ASP A 136 9.76 22.71 4.88
N GLY A 137 9.35 21.46 4.68
CA GLY A 137 10.19 20.30 4.94
C GLY A 137 10.22 19.85 6.39
N GLU A 138 9.37 20.42 7.24
CA GLU A 138 9.23 19.97 8.62
C GLU A 138 8.48 18.66 8.70
N ILE A 139 8.88 17.82 9.64
CA ILE A 139 8.25 16.51 9.89
C ILE A 139 7.68 16.53 11.30
N GLU A 140 6.38 16.28 11.40
CA GLU A 140 5.68 16.12 12.67
C GLU A 140 5.24 14.68 12.83
N ILE A 141 5.50 14.10 13.99
CA ILE A 141 5.09 12.73 14.33
C ILE A 141 4.02 12.80 15.41
N GLU A 142 2.88 12.21 15.10
CA GLU A 142 1.75 12.13 16.04
C GLU A 142 1.52 10.70 16.52
#